data_c0e2dd833076e747c60a04502e66c46f
#
_entry.id   c0e2dd833076e747c60a04502e66c46f
#
_cell.length_a   1.000
_cell.length_b   1.000
_cell.length_c   1.000
_cell.angle_alpha   90.00
_cell.angle_beta   90.00
_cell.angle_gamma   90.00
#
_symmetry.space_group_name_H-M   'P 1'
#
loop_
_entity.id
_entity.type
_entity.pdbx_description
1 polymer ?
#
loop_
_entity_poly.entity_id
_entity_poly.type
_entity_poly.pdbx_seq_one_letter_code
_entity_poly.pdbx_strand_id
1 'polypeptide(L)'
;DTDRSRGLGDVYKRQIFMFGCLAPFITFMFARENNDAWFTAILPVKKRETVKAKCMLIIAVQLGQLIISVPFAVLRNILSIPNNPVGMDATVGWYGFGFIIFSVFDLVFFPTYYKSGYKAGKAFLLAMIPVALLMACTEGIIYVPHLSWLDSSDPESLLRQLPVLGAGILIYVVSVFSAYHIAVKRYENVNL
;
A
#
# COMPACT_ATOMS: atom_id res chain seq x y z
N ASP A 1 -3.40 -16.42 28.85
CA ASP A 1 -4.00 -16.68 27.51
C ASP A 1 -4.55 -15.42 26.83
N THR A 2 -4.95 -14.39 27.59
CA THR A 2 -5.46 -13.12 27.03
C THR A 2 -4.41 -12.27 26.29
N ASP A 3 -3.15 -12.33 26.71
CA ASP A 3 -2.06 -11.58 26.06
C ASP A 3 -1.66 -12.17 24.70
N ARG A 4 -1.81 -13.48 24.53
CA ARG A 4 -1.48 -14.17 23.26
C ARG A 4 -2.51 -13.86 22.15
N SER A 5 -3.77 -13.69 22.50
CA SER A 5 -4.83 -13.34 21.55
C SER A 5 -4.78 -11.87 21.14
N ARG A 6 -4.28 -10.99 22.01
CA ARG A 6 -4.08 -9.57 21.72
C ARG A 6 -2.97 -9.34 20.68
N GLY A 7 -1.82 -10.03 20.79
CA GLY A 7 -0.72 -9.94 19.84
C GLY A 7 -1.03 -10.46 18.44
N LEU A 8 -1.94 -11.42 18.29
CA LEU A 8 -2.36 -11.94 16.98
C LEU A 8 -3.15 -10.90 16.16
N GLY A 9 -4.03 -10.11 16.80
CA GLY A 9 -4.80 -9.07 16.12
C GLY A 9 -3.93 -7.99 15.48
N ASP A 10 -2.79 -7.67 16.06
CA ASP A 10 -1.85 -6.64 15.60
C ASP A 10 -1.05 -7.08 14.38
N VAL A 11 -0.66 -8.34 14.36
CA VAL A 11 0.09 -8.92 13.24
C VAL A 11 -0.75 -8.87 11.97
N TYR A 12 -2.06 -9.17 12.04
CA TYR A 12 -2.93 -9.19 10.86
C TYR A 12 -3.14 -7.81 10.23
N LYS A 13 -3.23 -6.74 11.02
CA LYS A 13 -3.42 -5.38 10.49
C LYS A 13 -2.20 -4.89 9.69
N ARG A 14 -1.01 -5.12 10.23
CA ARG A 14 0.26 -4.79 9.54
C ARG A 14 0.45 -5.62 8.27
N GLN A 15 -0.01 -6.86 8.29
CA GLN A 15 0.08 -7.77 7.15
C GLN A 15 -0.71 -7.26 5.94
N ILE A 16 -1.85 -6.58 6.12
CA ILE A 16 -2.65 -6.05 5.02
C ILE A 16 -1.81 -5.10 4.16
N PHE A 17 -1.14 -4.13 4.76
CA PHE A 17 -0.28 -3.20 4.01
C PHE A 17 0.95 -3.90 3.44
N MET A 18 1.54 -4.82 4.19
CA MET A 18 2.69 -5.58 3.74
C MET A 18 2.35 -6.46 2.54
N PHE A 19 1.20 -7.13 2.52
CA PHE A 19 0.74 -7.91 1.38
C PHE A 19 0.41 -7.03 0.17
N GLY A 20 -0.14 -5.82 0.37
CA GLY A 20 -0.36 -4.84 -0.69
C GLY A 20 0.93 -4.36 -1.35
N CYS A 21 2.02 -4.28 -0.60
CA CYS A 21 3.35 -3.99 -1.13
C CYS A 21 4.03 -5.24 -1.73
N LEU A 22 3.74 -6.43 -1.20
CA LEU A 22 4.33 -7.69 -1.67
C LEU A 22 3.77 -8.14 -3.03
N ALA A 23 2.49 -7.88 -3.30
CA ALA A 23 1.84 -8.25 -4.56
C ALA A 23 2.53 -7.63 -5.79
N PRO A 24 2.85 -6.32 -5.82
CA PRO A 24 3.70 -5.74 -6.87
C PRO A 24 5.04 -6.46 -7.03
N PHE A 25 5.73 -6.71 -5.91
CA PHE A 25 7.02 -7.41 -5.94
C PHE A 25 6.93 -8.77 -6.61
N ILE A 26 5.97 -9.60 -6.18
CA ILE A 26 5.76 -10.95 -6.74
C ILE A 26 5.41 -10.86 -8.22
N THR A 27 4.49 -9.96 -8.61
CA THR A 27 4.08 -9.78 -10.00
C THR A 27 5.27 -9.42 -10.90
N PHE A 28 6.12 -8.49 -10.46
CA PHE A 28 7.28 -8.07 -11.24
C PHE A 28 8.44 -9.06 -11.19
N MET A 29 8.54 -9.87 -10.14
CA MET A 29 9.49 -10.96 -10.06
C MET A 29 9.15 -12.05 -11.10
N PHE A 30 7.89 -12.49 -11.15
CA PHE A 30 7.42 -13.45 -12.15
C PHE A 30 7.51 -12.90 -13.59
N ALA A 31 7.19 -11.62 -13.79
CA ALA A 31 7.36 -10.98 -15.09
C ALA A 31 8.81 -11.05 -15.59
N ARG A 32 9.79 -10.94 -14.69
CA ARG A 32 11.20 -11.10 -15.02
C ARG A 32 11.58 -12.56 -15.32
N GLU A 33 11.13 -13.51 -14.48
CA GLU A 33 11.42 -14.93 -14.66
C GLU A 33 10.83 -15.47 -15.96
N ASN A 34 9.64 -15.02 -16.35
CA ASN A 34 8.96 -15.40 -17.58
C ASN A 34 9.44 -14.62 -18.83
N ASN A 35 10.45 -13.75 -18.70
CA ASN A 35 10.93 -12.89 -19.77
C ASN A 35 9.84 -12.01 -20.42
N ASP A 36 8.87 -11.54 -19.64
CA ASP A 36 7.76 -10.71 -20.10
C ASP A 36 8.21 -9.50 -20.91
N ALA A 37 9.34 -8.88 -20.54
CA ALA A 37 9.88 -7.72 -21.24
C ALA A 37 10.27 -8.06 -22.69
N TRP A 38 10.87 -9.24 -22.90
CA TRP A 38 11.21 -9.72 -24.25
C TRP A 38 9.97 -10.10 -25.03
N PHE A 39 9.05 -10.82 -24.39
CA PHE A 39 7.79 -11.24 -25.03
C PHE A 39 6.94 -10.03 -25.43
N THR A 40 6.82 -9.02 -24.58
CA THR A 40 6.08 -7.79 -24.89
C THR A 40 6.77 -6.93 -25.96
N ALA A 41 8.09 -7.05 -26.13
CA ALA A 41 8.83 -6.31 -27.15
C ALA A 41 8.54 -6.81 -28.58
N ILE A 42 8.20 -8.10 -28.75
CA ILE A 42 7.83 -8.69 -30.05
C ILE A 42 6.35 -8.52 -30.39
N LEU A 43 5.52 -8.16 -29.41
CA LEU A 43 4.11 -7.89 -29.64
C LEU A 43 3.91 -6.47 -30.20
N PRO A 44 2.88 -6.24 -31.04
CA PRO A 44 2.56 -4.92 -31.57
C PRO A 44 1.85 -4.04 -30.51
N VAL A 45 2.41 -3.99 -29.27
CA VAL A 45 1.87 -3.24 -28.15
C VAL A 45 2.83 -2.11 -27.77
N LYS A 46 2.28 -0.93 -27.52
CA LYS A 46 3.09 0.21 -27.09
C LYS A 46 3.62 -0.02 -25.68
N LYS A 47 4.89 0.30 -25.42
CA LYS A 47 5.53 0.22 -24.09
C LYS A 47 4.67 0.87 -23.00
N ARG A 48 4.02 1.98 -23.32
CA ARG A 48 3.11 2.71 -22.43
C ARG A 48 1.92 1.86 -21.97
N GLU A 49 1.32 1.07 -22.85
CA GLU A 49 0.17 0.22 -22.51
C GLU A 49 0.57 -0.96 -21.58
N THR A 50 1.77 -1.49 -21.78
CA THR A 50 2.34 -2.52 -20.88
C THR A 50 2.51 -1.97 -19.45
N VAL A 51 3.07 -0.76 -19.31
CA VAL A 51 3.21 -0.12 -17.98
C VAL A 51 1.84 0.14 -17.38
N LYS A 52 0.88 0.65 -18.19
CA LYS A 52 -0.49 0.92 -17.73
C LYS A 52 -1.17 -0.33 -17.20
N ALA A 53 -1.10 -1.44 -17.94
CA ALA A 53 -1.71 -2.71 -17.52
C ALA A 53 -1.13 -3.21 -16.17
N LYS A 54 0.19 -3.14 -16.00
CA LYS A 54 0.85 -3.51 -14.75
C LYS A 54 0.46 -2.58 -13.59
N CYS A 55 0.41 -1.28 -13.81
CA CYS A 55 -0.06 -0.32 -12.81
C CYS A 55 -1.52 -0.59 -12.41
N MET A 56 -2.41 -0.81 -13.37
CA MET A 56 -3.83 -1.10 -13.10
C MET A 56 -4.02 -2.38 -12.30
N LEU A 57 -3.25 -3.44 -12.61
CA LEU A 57 -3.28 -4.68 -11.85
C LEU A 57 -2.92 -4.44 -10.39
N ILE A 58 -1.87 -3.68 -10.12
CA ILE A 58 -1.41 -3.40 -8.75
C ILE A 58 -2.41 -2.56 -7.99
N ILE A 59 -2.94 -1.51 -8.61
CA ILE A 59 -4.02 -0.70 -8.03
C ILE A 59 -5.22 -1.59 -7.65
N ALA A 60 -5.63 -2.48 -8.56
CA ALA A 60 -6.74 -3.39 -8.30
C ALA A 60 -6.47 -4.31 -7.11
N VAL A 61 -5.25 -4.83 -6.96
CA VAL A 61 -4.87 -5.67 -5.81
C VAL A 61 -4.84 -4.86 -4.52
N GLN A 62 -4.24 -3.68 -4.51
CA GLN A 62 -4.15 -2.81 -3.33
C GLN A 62 -5.54 -2.37 -2.86
N LEU A 63 -6.38 -1.89 -3.78
CA LEU A 63 -7.77 -1.51 -3.46
C LEU A 63 -8.60 -2.71 -3.04
N GLY A 64 -8.45 -3.84 -3.72
CA GLY A 64 -9.14 -5.09 -3.36
C GLY A 64 -8.83 -5.53 -1.93
N GLN A 65 -7.57 -5.44 -1.51
CA GLN A 65 -7.18 -5.75 -0.14
C GLN A 65 -7.81 -4.79 0.89
N LEU A 66 -7.81 -3.48 0.61
CA LEU A 66 -8.46 -2.51 1.49
C LEU A 66 -9.97 -2.79 1.59
N ILE A 67 -10.64 -3.04 0.46
CA ILE A 67 -12.08 -3.34 0.44
C ILE A 67 -12.39 -4.62 1.21
N ILE A 68 -11.61 -5.68 1.01
CA ILE A 68 -11.78 -6.95 1.73
C ILE A 68 -11.56 -6.79 3.23
N SER A 69 -10.69 -5.86 3.67
CA SER A 69 -10.44 -5.62 5.09
C SER A 69 -11.60 -4.93 5.82
N VAL A 70 -12.44 -4.16 5.11
CA VAL A 70 -13.57 -3.41 5.71
C VAL A 70 -14.56 -4.30 6.47
N PRO A 71 -15.06 -5.42 5.91
CA PRO A 71 -15.96 -6.31 6.64
C PRO A 71 -15.36 -6.83 7.96
N PHE A 72 -14.06 -7.12 7.98
CA PHE A 72 -13.37 -7.59 9.19
C PHE A 72 -13.25 -6.49 10.25
N ALA A 73 -13.01 -5.24 9.83
CA ALA A 73 -12.99 -4.09 10.73
C ALA A 73 -14.37 -3.85 11.36
N VAL A 74 -15.44 -3.93 10.55
CA VAL A 74 -16.83 -3.79 11.02
C VAL A 74 -17.20 -4.93 11.98
N LEU A 75 -16.88 -6.17 11.62
CA LEU A 75 -17.16 -7.33 12.45
C LEU A 75 -16.47 -7.22 13.83
N ARG A 76 -15.24 -6.74 13.87
CA ARG A 76 -14.51 -6.50 15.11
C ARG A 76 -15.24 -5.50 16.02
N ASN A 77 -15.74 -4.41 15.45
CA ASN A 77 -16.49 -3.41 16.21
C ASN A 77 -17.82 -4.00 16.76
N ILE A 78 -18.52 -4.80 15.96
CA ILE A 78 -19.76 -5.48 16.38
C ILE A 78 -19.50 -6.46 17.53
N LEU A 79 -18.39 -7.20 17.49
CA LEU A 79 -18.01 -8.16 18.53
C LEU A 79 -17.41 -7.50 19.78
N SER A 80 -17.34 -6.16 19.80
CA SER A 80 -16.80 -5.38 20.93
C SER A 80 -15.43 -5.87 21.41
N ILE A 81 -14.56 -6.27 20.48
CA ILE A 81 -13.21 -6.71 20.79
C ILE A 81 -12.42 -5.50 21.31
N PRO A 82 -11.74 -5.59 22.46
CA PRO A 82 -11.02 -4.48 23.06
C PRO A 82 -10.02 -3.84 22.09
N ASN A 83 -9.85 -2.50 22.22
CA ASN A 83 -8.87 -1.75 21.42
C ASN A 83 -7.46 -2.32 21.61
N ASN A 84 -6.67 -2.22 20.57
CA ASN A 84 -5.32 -2.69 20.55
C ASN A 84 -4.41 -1.80 21.39
N PRO A 85 -3.69 -2.31 22.41
CA PRO A 85 -2.79 -1.50 23.22
C PRO A 85 -1.45 -1.18 22.54
N VAL A 86 -1.13 -1.81 21.41
CA VAL A 86 0.21 -1.75 20.79
C VAL A 86 0.22 -0.97 19.47
N GLY A 87 -0.94 -0.74 18.85
CA GLY A 87 -0.99 -0.08 17.55
C GLY A 87 -2.38 0.47 17.23
N MET A 88 -2.44 1.26 16.16
CA MET A 88 -3.67 1.90 15.71
C MET A 88 -4.72 0.88 15.26
N ASP A 89 -5.97 1.07 15.65
CA ASP A 89 -7.08 0.23 15.21
C ASP A 89 -7.47 0.49 13.75
N ALA A 90 -8.24 -0.42 13.15
CA ALA A 90 -8.70 -0.30 11.76
C ALA A 90 -9.84 0.75 11.66
N THR A 91 -9.50 1.99 11.97
CA THR A 91 -10.37 3.17 11.90
C THR A 91 -10.36 3.79 10.51
N VAL A 92 -11.20 4.78 10.27
CA VAL A 92 -11.21 5.55 9.02
C VAL A 92 -9.85 6.22 8.77
N GLY A 93 -9.22 6.74 9.84
CA GLY A 93 -7.87 7.31 9.78
C GLY A 93 -6.81 6.30 9.36
N TRP A 94 -6.89 5.07 9.87
CA TRP A 94 -5.99 3.99 9.51
C TRP A 94 -6.04 3.65 8.01
N TYR A 95 -7.23 3.64 7.40
CA TYR A 95 -7.37 3.51 5.94
C TYR A 95 -6.75 4.69 5.18
N GLY A 96 -6.88 5.92 5.70
CA GLY A 96 -6.21 7.09 5.14
C GLY A 96 -4.69 6.95 5.10
N PHE A 97 -4.09 6.50 6.21
CA PHE A 97 -2.65 6.19 6.26
C PHE A 97 -2.27 5.03 5.35
N GLY A 98 -3.13 4.02 5.19
CA GLY A 98 -2.92 2.92 4.25
C GLY A 98 -2.75 3.39 2.81
N PHE A 99 -3.58 4.34 2.37
CA PHE A 99 -3.43 4.97 1.05
C PHE A 99 -2.11 5.73 0.92
N ILE A 100 -1.65 6.41 1.97
CA ILE A 100 -0.35 7.10 1.95
C ILE A 100 0.81 6.10 1.87
N ILE A 101 0.74 4.99 2.60
CA ILE A 101 1.74 3.92 2.57
C ILE A 101 1.85 3.35 1.15
N PHE A 102 0.73 3.01 0.51
CA PHE A 102 0.72 2.53 -0.87
C PHE A 102 1.24 3.58 -1.85
N SER A 103 0.91 4.85 -1.64
CA SER A 103 1.42 5.98 -2.44
C SER A 103 2.94 6.02 -2.46
N VAL A 104 3.55 5.97 -1.29
CA VAL A 104 5.00 6.04 -1.15
C VAL A 104 5.67 4.80 -1.73
N PHE A 105 5.08 3.62 -1.50
CA PHE A 105 5.56 2.40 -2.11
C PHE A 105 5.58 2.50 -3.63
N ASP A 106 4.47 2.86 -4.26
CA ASP A 106 4.32 2.90 -5.71
C ASP A 106 5.24 3.95 -6.34
N LEU A 107 5.37 5.14 -5.72
CA LEU A 107 6.27 6.20 -6.18
C LEU A 107 7.75 5.80 -6.20
N VAL A 108 8.17 4.91 -5.31
CA VAL A 108 9.54 4.44 -5.26
C VAL A 108 9.72 3.17 -6.09
N PHE A 109 8.79 2.23 -5.98
CA PHE A 109 8.89 0.91 -6.60
C PHE A 109 8.87 0.98 -8.13
N PHE A 110 7.82 1.55 -8.74
CA PHE A 110 7.67 1.58 -10.19
C PHE A 110 8.84 2.26 -10.91
N PRO A 111 9.21 3.51 -10.55
CA PRO A 111 10.31 4.16 -11.22
C PRO A 111 11.65 3.46 -11.01
N THR A 112 11.86 2.84 -9.84
CA THR A 112 13.12 2.15 -9.54
C THR A 112 13.22 0.84 -10.29
N TYR A 113 12.13 0.10 -10.44
CA TYR A 113 12.10 -1.12 -11.22
C TYR A 113 12.55 -0.90 -12.66
N TYR A 114 11.94 0.05 -13.35
CA TYR A 114 12.29 0.36 -14.75
C TYR A 114 13.69 0.98 -14.88
N LYS A 115 14.17 1.75 -13.87
CA LYS A 115 15.52 2.30 -13.85
C LYS A 115 16.60 1.24 -13.62
N SER A 116 16.30 0.22 -12.82
CA SER A 116 17.30 -0.78 -12.39
C SER A 116 17.48 -1.96 -13.36
N GLY A 117 16.91 -1.90 -14.56
CA GLY A 117 16.95 -3.01 -15.51
C GLY A 117 16.12 -4.21 -15.02
N TYR A 118 14.90 -3.94 -14.58
CA TYR A 118 13.91 -4.94 -14.13
C TYR A 118 14.32 -5.74 -12.88
N LYS A 119 15.13 -5.15 -12.00
CA LYS A 119 15.53 -5.79 -10.74
C LYS A 119 14.46 -5.56 -9.66
N ALA A 120 13.41 -6.42 -9.63
CA ALA A 120 12.30 -6.30 -8.70
C ALA A 120 12.75 -6.28 -7.23
N GLY A 121 13.71 -7.12 -6.82
CA GLY A 121 14.23 -7.15 -5.46
C GLY A 121 14.87 -5.85 -5.01
N LYS A 122 15.65 -5.19 -5.88
CA LYS A 122 16.24 -3.88 -5.57
C LYS A 122 15.18 -2.79 -5.41
N ALA A 123 14.20 -2.78 -6.32
CA ALA A 123 13.11 -1.82 -6.27
C ALA A 123 12.26 -1.99 -5.00
N PHE A 124 11.97 -3.24 -4.63
CA PHE A 124 11.23 -3.57 -3.43
C PHE A 124 11.96 -3.15 -2.16
N LEU A 125 13.22 -3.52 -1.99
CA LEU A 125 14.01 -3.13 -0.82
C LEU A 125 14.08 -1.62 -0.63
N LEU A 126 14.32 -0.87 -1.73
CA LEU A 126 14.35 0.59 -1.65
C LEU A 126 12.99 1.21 -1.32
N ALA A 127 11.88 0.62 -1.81
CA ALA A 127 10.54 1.09 -1.50
C ALA A 127 10.12 0.76 -0.06
N MET A 128 10.59 -0.37 0.49
CA MET A 128 10.24 -0.79 1.85
C MET A 128 10.89 0.08 2.94
N ILE A 129 11.99 0.77 2.67
CA ILE A 129 12.62 1.67 3.65
C ILE A 129 11.67 2.79 4.08
N PRO A 130 11.18 3.66 3.18
CA PRO A 130 10.23 4.71 3.57
C PRO A 130 8.88 4.15 4.03
N VAL A 131 8.43 3.02 3.49
CA VAL A 131 7.22 2.33 3.95
C VAL A 131 7.34 1.91 5.41
N ALA A 132 8.46 1.27 5.81
CA ALA A 132 8.69 0.86 7.18
C ALA A 132 8.72 2.05 8.15
N LEU A 133 9.33 3.17 7.75
CA LEU A 133 9.34 4.40 8.54
C LEU A 133 7.92 4.95 8.71
N LEU A 134 7.13 5.01 7.63
CA LEU A 134 5.74 5.46 7.71
C LEU A 134 4.89 4.54 8.58
N MET A 135 5.04 3.23 8.46
CA MET A 135 4.32 2.28 9.32
C MET A 135 4.69 2.48 10.79
N ALA A 136 5.96 2.69 11.11
CA ALA A 136 6.39 2.99 12.47
C ALA A 136 5.81 4.33 12.98
N CYS A 137 5.74 5.35 12.12
CA CYS A 137 5.12 6.63 12.47
C CYS A 137 3.62 6.49 12.72
N THR A 138 2.90 5.75 11.88
CA THR A 138 1.44 5.55 12.03
C THR A 138 1.12 4.77 13.32
N GLU A 139 1.89 3.75 13.64
CA GLU A 139 1.75 3.02 14.90
C GLU A 139 2.10 3.89 16.13
N GLY A 140 3.04 4.82 15.95
CA GLY A 140 3.43 5.77 17.00
C GLY A 140 2.40 6.85 17.32
N ILE A 141 1.42 7.09 16.44
CA ILE A 141 0.40 8.13 16.62
C ILE A 141 -0.42 7.94 17.90
N ILE A 142 -0.71 6.70 18.29
CA ILE A 142 -1.48 6.40 19.49
C ILE A 142 -0.82 6.90 20.80
N TYR A 143 0.51 7.06 20.79
CA TYR A 143 1.25 7.55 21.96
C TYR A 143 1.24 9.07 22.08
N VAL A 144 0.66 9.79 21.08
CA VAL A 144 0.55 11.25 21.10
C VAL A 144 -0.83 11.65 21.60
N PRO A 145 -0.96 12.22 22.81
CA PRO A 145 -2.27 12.48 23.47
C PRO A 145 -3.23 13.32 22.62
N HIS A 146 -2.72 14.27 21.84
CA HIS A 146 -3.54 15.14 20.98
C HIS A 146 -4.07 14.44 19.71
N LEU A 147 -3.56 13.27 19.36
CA LEU A 147 -3.92 12.50 18.16
C LEU A 147 -4.72 11.22 18.48
N SER A 148 -5.06 11.00 19.75
CA SER A 148 -5.82 9.82 20.19
C SER A 148 -7.18 9.65 19.51
N TRP A 149 -7.77 10.75 19.01
CA TRP A 149 -9.02 10.72 18.26
C TRP A 149 -8.90 9.95 16.92
N LEU A 150 -7.67 9.80 16.38
CA LEU A 150 -7.42 9.03 15.16
C LEU A 150 -7.57 7.51 15.38
N ASP A 151 -7.41 7.06 16.61
CA ASP A 151 -7.56 5.65 16.99
C ASP A 151 -8.95 5.33 17.59
N SER A 152 -9.79 6.34 17.78
CA SER A 152 -11.12 6.17 18.35
C SER A 152 -12.11 5.62 17.32
N SER A 153 -12.89 4.62 17.72
CA SER A 153 -13.98 4.04 16.93
C SER A 153 -15.35 4.70 17.21
N ASP A 154 -15.39 5.77 17.99
CA ASP A 154 -16.62 6.52 18.27
C ASP A 154 -17.15 7.18 17.00
N PRO A 155 -18.48 7.23 16.76
CA PRO A 155 -19.06 7.79 15.54
C PRO A 155 -18.62 9.24 15.26
N GLU A 156 -18.49 10.07 16.29
CA GLU A 156 -18.03 11.46 16.15
C GLU A 156 -16.56 11.53 15.73
N SER A 157 -15.72 10.69 16.31
CA SER A 157 -14.29 10.60 15.95
C SER A 157 -14.11 10.04 14.55
N LEU A 158 -14.90 9.06 14.12
CA LEU A 158 -14.86 8.53 12.75
C LEU A 158 -15.21 9.60 11.72
N LEU A 159 -16.18 10.47 12.00
CA LEU A 159 -16.50 11.60 11.12
C LEU A 159 -15.34 12.61 11.05
N ARG A 160 -14.65 12.89 12.15
CA ARG A 160 -13.47 13.74 12.19
C ARG A 160 -12.28 13.15 11.43
N GLN A 161 -12.23 11.83 11.25
CA GLN A 161 -11.18 11.14 10.49
C GLN A 161 -11.40 11.17 8.96
N LEU A 162 -12.61 11.49 8.47
CA LEU A 162 -12.90 11.57 7.04
C LEU A 162 -11.95 12.46 6.23
N PRO A 163 -11.54 13.65 6.72
CA PRO A 163 -10.53 14.45 6.02
C PRO A 163 -9.18 13.73 5.84
N VAL A 164 -8.77 12.92 6.81
CA VAL A 164 -7.54 12.12 6.73
C VAL A 164 -7.65 11.06 5.64
N LEU A 165 -8.79 10.38 5.58
CA LEU A 165 -9.09 9.43 4.50
C LEU A 165 -9.11 10.14 3.13
N GLY A 166 -9.80 11.27 3.04
CA GLY A 166 -9.86 12.05 1.79
C GLY A 166 -8.49 12.53 1.32
N ALA A 167 -7.66 13.01 2.22
CA ALA A 167 -6.27 13.40 1.93
C ALA A 167 -5.45 12.17 1.48
N GLY A 168 -5.58 11.03 2.16
CA GLY A 168 -4.91 9.78 1.79
C GLY A 168 -5.28 9.31 0.37
N ILE A 169 -6.57 9.31 0.03
CA ILE A 169 -7.04 8.97 -1.31
C ILE A 169 -6.49 9.94 -2.37
N LEU A 170 -6.52 11.24 -2.09
CA LEU A 170 -6.01 12.26 -3.02
C LEU A 170 -4.50 12.08 -3.26
N ILE A 171 -3.72 11.89 -2.20
CA ILE A 171 -2.29 11.61 -2.29
C ILE A 171 -2.06 10.33 -3.11
N TYR A 172 -2.84 9.28 -2.88
CA TYR A 172 -2.72 8.02 -3.61
C TYR A 172 -2.96 8.20 -5.10
N VAL A 173 -4.04 8.87 -5.50
CA VAL A 173 -4.35 9.12 -6.91
C VAL A 173 -3.24 9.92 -7.60
N VAL A 174 -2.77 11.01 -6.98
CA VAL A 174 -1.69 11.85 -7.52
C VAL A 174 -0.38 11.05 -7.62
N SER A 175 -0.09 10.24 -6.61
CA SER A 175 1.14 9.44 -6.55
C SER A 175 1.16 8.35 -7.61
N VAL A 176 0.07 7.62 -7.78
CA VAL A 176 -0.06 6.56 -8.80
C VAL A 176 0.08 7.16 -10.19
N PHE A 177 -0.56 8.30 -10.45
CA PHE A 177 -0.46 9.00 -11.73
C PHE A 177 0.98 9.45 -12.01
N SER A 178 1.65 10.01 -11.01
CA SER A 178 3.06 10.43 -11.09
C SER A 178 3.99 9.24 -11.30
N ALA A 179 3.81 8.17 -10.53
CA ALA A 179 4.60 6.94 -10.64
C ALA A 179 4.46 6.31 -12.04
N TYR A 180 3.24 6.26 -12.58
CA TYR A 180 2.98 5.80 -13.93
C TYR A 180 3.72 6.62 -14.98
N HIS A 181 3.63 7.95 -14.93
CA HIS A 181 4.29 8.83 -15.92
C HIS A 181 5.81 8.70 -15.87
N ILE A 182 6.39 8.64 -14.65
CA ILE A 182 7.83 8.45 -14.50
C ILE A 182 8.26 7.06 -14.99
N ALA A 183 7.47 6.03 -14.69
CA ALA A 183 7.73 4.66 -15.13
C ALA A 183 7.70 4.53 -16.65
N VAL A 184 6.69 5.11 -17.31
CA VAL A 184 6.58 5.16 -18.79
C VAL A 184 7.80 5.82 -19.40
N LYS A 185 8.15 7.02 -18.94
CA LYS A 185 9.32 7.76 -19.45
C LYS A 185 10.62 6.97 -19.31
N ARG A 186 10.77 6.23 -18.20
CA ARG A 186 11.95 5.38 -17.99
C ARG A 186 11.95 4.15 -18.87
N TYR A 187 10.78 3.53 -19.08
CA TYR A 187 10.66 2.36 -19.93
C TYR A 187 10.87 2.67 -21.39
N GLU A 188 10.39 3.81 -21.87
CA GLU A 188 10.59 4.27 -23.26
C GLU A 188 12.08 4.49 -23.58
N ASN A 189 12.86 4.94 -22.61
CA ASN A 189 14.30 5.18 -22.75
C ASN A 189 15.18 3.91 -22.63
N VAL A 190 14.59 2.76 -22.35
CA VAL A 190 15.32 1.49 -22.32
C VAL A 190 15.32 0.88 -23.72
N ASN A 191 16.51 0.74 -24.33
CA ASN A 191 16.72 -0.06 -25.51
C ASN A 191 16.73 -1.55 -25.11
N LEU A 192 15.72 -2.29 -25.55
CA LEU A 192 15.59 -3.75 -25.41
C LEU A 192 16.27 -4.43 -26.59
#